data_df430de0293f06ab82877d4b35a5351a
#
_entry.id   df430de0293f06ab82877d4b35a5351a
#
_cell.length_a   1.000
_cell.length_b   1.000
_cell.length_c   1.000
_cell.angle_alpha   90.00
_cell.angle_beta   90.00
_cell.angle_gamma   90.00
#
_symmetry.space_group_name_H-M   'P 1'
#
loop_
_entity.id
_entity.type
_entity.pdbx_description
1 polymer ?
#
loop_
_entity_poly.entity_id
_entity_poly.type
_entity_poly.pdbx_seq_one_letter_code
_entity_poly.pdbx_strand_id
1 'polypeptide(L)' 'MHYIQRKDGRDLETVDEFTTAKEARAMLHEYRTADPSAVYYMSRRPCKHWKE' A
#
# COMPACT_ATOMS: atom_id res chain seq x y z
N MET A 1 -3.71 10.57 -6.51
CA MET A 1 -4.03 9.51 -5.54
C MET A 1 -2.75 8.92 -4.96
N HIS A 2 -2.85 8.40 -3.77
CA HIS A 2 -1.75 7.73 -3.09
C HIS A 2 -2.19 6.31 -2.77
N TYR A 3 -1.35 5.35 -3.06
CA TYR A 3 -1.67 3.94 -2.90
C TYR A 3 -0.71 3.29 -1.92
N ILE A 4 -1.21 2.29 -1.20
CA ILE A 4 -0.36 1.45 -0.36
C ILE A 4 -0.16 0.14 -1.10
N GLN A 5 1.10 -0.22 -1.31
CA GLN A 5 1.50 -1.46 -1.97
C GLN A 5 2.04 -2.42 -0.93
N ARG A 6 1.69 -3.68 -1.09
CA ARG A 6 2.19 -4.78 -0.27
C ARG A 6 3.05 -5.68 -1.14
N LYS A 7 4.27 -5.90 -0.72
CA LYS A 7 5.20 -6.80 -1.41
C LYS A 7 5.52 -7.99 -0.50
N ASP A 8 5.30 -9.19 -1.02
CA ASP A 8 5.56 -10.44 -0.30
C ASP A 8 6.27 -11.39 -1.28
N GLY A 9 7.60 -11.46 -1.17
CA GLY A 9 8.40 -12.20 -2.13
C GLY A 9 8.28 -11.61 -3.52
N ARG A 10 7.70 -12.37 -4.45
CA ARG A 10 7.48 -11.92 -5.84
C ARG A 10 6.13 -11.26 -6.04
N ASP A 11 5.25 -11.39 -5.05
CA ASP A 11 3.91 -10.86 -5.17
C ASP A 11 3.89 -9.39 -4.78
N LEU A 12 3.27 -8.58 -5.62
CA LEU A 12 3.08 -7.17 -5.38
C LEU A 12 1.62 -6.84 -5.64
N GLU A 13 0.97 -6.24 -4.65
CA GLU A 13 -0.44 -5.86 -4.78
C GLU A 13 -0.70 -4.51 -4.14
N THR A 14 -1.68 -3.81 -4.68
CA THR A 14 -2.21 -2.60 -4.07
C THR A 14 -3.27 -3.04 -3.05
N VAL A 15 -3.18 -2.52 -1.83
CA VAL A 15 -4.11 -2.90 -0.76
C VAL A 15 -5.01 -1.76 -0.34
N ASP A 16 -4.67 -0.51 -0.67
CA ASP A 16 -5.50 0.63 -0.29
C ASP A 16 -5.18 1.86 -1.15
N GLU A 17 -6.08 2.84 -1.12
CA GLU A 17 -5.86 4.11 -1.81
C GLU A 17 -6.39 5.27 -0.99
N PHE A 18 -5.75 6.43 -1.12
CA PHE A 18 -6.08 7.65 -0.39
C PHE A 18 -5.93 8.88 -1.26
N THR A 19 -6.72 9.90 -0.99
CA THR A 19 -6.64 11.18 -1.72
C THR A 19 -5.46 12.02 -1.25
N THR A 20 -5.02 11.87 -0.01
CA THR A 20 -3.92 12.66 0.54
C THR A 20 -2.77 11.79 1.01
N ALA A 21 -1.55 12.35 0.92
CA ALA A 21 -0.35 11.66 1.41
C ALA A 21 -0.39 11.47 2.93
N LYS A 22 -1.00 12.42 3.65
CA LYS A 22 -1.11 12.34 5.11
C LYS A 22 -1.90 11.10 5.54
N GLU A 23 -3.06 10.89 4.90
CA GLU A 23 -3.90 9.71 5.19
C GLU A 23 -3.18 8.42 4.83
N ALA A 24 -2.52 8.41 3.67
CA ALA A 24 -1.78 7.23 3.22
C ALA A 24 -0.65 6.87 4.19
N ARG A 25 0.11 7.87 4.67
CA ARG A 25 1.19 7.63 5.62
C ARG A 25 0.69 7.08 6.95
N ALA A 26 -0.43 7.61 7.44
CA ALA A 26 -1.02 7.13 8.69
C ALA A 26 -1.42 5.66 8.56
N MET A 27 -2.08 5.29 7.47
CA MET A 27 -2.49 3.91 7.24
C MET A 27 -1.30 3.00 6.96
N LEU A 28 -0.27 3.50 6.28
CA LEU A 28 0.96 2.74 6.03
C LEU A 28 1.58 2.29 7.35
N HIS A 29 1.60 3.16 8.34
CA HIS A 29 2.11 2.83 9.68
C HIS A 29 1.29 1.69 10.29
N GLU A 30 -0.03 1.75 10.17
CA GLU A 30 -0.93 0.72 10.68
C GLU A 30 -0.68 -0.64 10.00
N TYR A 31 -0.54 -0.64 8.67
CA TYR A 31 -0.25 -1.87 7.93
C TYR A 31 1.07 -2.49 8.38
N ARG A 32 2.11 -1.67 8.53
CA ARG A 32 3.42 -2.16 8.96
C ARG A 32 3.39 -2.72 10.38
N THR A 33 2.60 -2.13 11.25
CA THR A 33 2.44 -2.59 12.62
C THR A 33 1.65 -3.90 12.67
N ALA A 34 0.59 -4.00 11.86
CA ALA A 34 -0.28 -5.18 11.88
C ALA A 34 0.33 -6.39 11.16
N ASP A 35 1.16 -6.15 10.13
CA ASP A 35 1.74 -7.23 9.32
C ASP A 35 3.22 -6.98 9.05
N PRO A 36 4.09 -7.25 10.01
CA PRO A 36 5.54 -7.04 9.81
C PRO A 36 6.20 -8.05 8.89
N SER A 37 5.47 -9.10 8.46
CA SER A 37 6.03 -10.16 7.61
C SER A 37 6.16 -9.75 6.15
N ALA A 38 5.44 -8.69 5.72
CA ALA A 38 5.48 -8.18 4.34
C ALA A 38 6.05 -6.78 4.32
N VAL A 39 6.44 -6.33 3.14
CA VAL A 39 6.93 -4.96 2.94
C VAL A 39 5.77 -4.10 2.43
N TYR A 40 5.51 -3.00 3.12
CA TYR A 40 4.50 -2.02 2.72
C TYR A 40 5.17 -0.71 2.37
N TYR A 41 4.70 -0.06 1.30
CA TYR A 41 5.22 1.25 0.91
C TYR A 41 4.16 2.04 0.14
N MET A 42 4.38 3.34 0.03
CA MET A 42 3.49 4.22 -0.73
C MET A 42 3.91 4.32 -2.18
N SER A 43 2.93 4.42 -3.07
CA SER A 43 3.14 4.62 -4.49
C SER A 43 2.12 5.62 -5.04
N ARG A 44 2.49 6.31 -6.10
CA ARG A 44 1.58 7.20 -6.83
C ARG A 44 0.80 6.44 -7.91
N ARG A 45 1.12 5.19 -8.14
CA ARG A 45 0.48 4.34 -9.14
C ARG A 45 0.03 3.03 -8.51
N PRO A 46 -1.19 2.56 -8.84
CA PRO A 46 -1.64 1.26 -8.37
C PRO A 46 -1.05 0.14 -9.22
N CYS A 47 -1.19 -1.10 -8.73
CA CYS A 47 -0.89 -2.26 -9.52
C CYS A 47 -1.86 -2.38 -10.68
N LYS A 48 -1.46 -3.10 -11.74
CA LYS A 48 -2.19 -3.20 -12.99
C LYS A 48 -3.66 -3.62 -12.81
N HIS A 49 -3.92 -4.50 -11.86
CA HIS A 49 -5.26 -5.06 -11.66
C HIS A 49 -6.04 -4.41 -10.52
N TRP A 50 -5.58 -3.29 -10.02
CA TRP A 50 -6.28 -2.58 -8.95
C TRP A 50 -7.64 -2.07 -9.46
N LYS A 51 -8.71 -2.51 -8.83
CA LYS A 51 -10.09 -2.13 -9.17
C LYS A 51 -10.51 -2.44 -10.61
N GLU A 52 -10.00 -3.50 -11.18
CA GLU A 52 -10.53 -4.02 -12.44
C GLU A 52 -11.85 -4.75 -12.23
#